data_85e4cd05ad11f5f8840d014bd1a96493
#
_entry.id   85e4cd05ad11f5f8840d014bd1a96493
#
_cell.length_a   1.000
_cell.length_b   1.000
_cell.length_c   1.000
_cell.angle_alpha   90.00
_cell.angle_beta   90.00
_cell.angle_gamma   90.00
#
_symmetry.space_group_name_H-M   'P 1'
#
loop_
_entity.id
_entity.type
_entity.pdbx_description
1 polymer ?
#
loop_
_entity_poly.entity_id
_entity_poly.type
_entity_poly.pdbx_seq_one_letter_code
_entity_poly.pdbx_strand_id
1 'polypeptide(L)' 'MVNQREDLLANRVLLVTGAGDGIGKEAAISFAKHGGQIILLGRTKEKLEKVYDQICETGAREPAIVNKDLTTL' A
#
# COMPACT_ATOMS: atom_id res chain seq x y z
N MET A 1 3.08 -7.61 -24.77
CA MET A 1 2.92 -6.41 -24.41
C MET A 1 2.06 -6.22 -23.23
N VAL A 2 0.97 -6.71 -23.24
CA VAL A 2 0.13 -6.53 -22.10
C VAL A 2 0.65 -7.16 -20.83
N ASN A 3 1.48 -8.13 -20.95
CA ASN A 3 1.99 -8.81 -19.78
C ASN A 3 2.92 -7.96 -18.94
N GLN A 4 3.39 -6.85 -19.46
CA GLN A 4 4.21 -5.99 -18.64
C GLN A 4 3.44 -5.27 -17.57
N ARG A 5 2.14 -5.32 -17.61
CA ARG A 5 1.36 -4.59 -16.63
C ARG A 5 1.54 -5.08 -15.23
N GLU A 6 1.91 -6.35 -15.05
CA GLU A 6 2.12 -6.88 -13.73
C GLU A 6 3.33 -6.30 -13.07
N ASP A 7 4.29 -5.81 -13.86
CA ASP A 7 5.49 -5.22 -13.31
C ASP A 7 5.55 -3.72 -13.51
N LEU A 8 4.42 -3.12 -13.76
CA LEU A 8 4.35 -1.71 -14.11
C LEU A 8 4.99 -0.83 -13.05
N LEU A 9 4.88 -1.21 -11.78
CA LEU A 9 5.37 -0.42 -10.66
C LEU A 9 6.57 -1.07 -9.98
N ALA A 10 7.25 -1.98 -10.66
CA ALA A 10 8.26 -2.83 -10.03
C ALA A 10 9.38 -2.06 -9.33
N ASN A 11 9.75 -0.90 -9.83
CA ASN A 11 10.82 -0.11 -9.23
C ASN A 11 10.34 1.20 -8.65
N ARG A 12 9.06 1.25 -8.27
CA ARG A 12 8.48 2.46 -7.73
C ARG A 12 8.14 2.29 -6.27
N VAL A 13 8.31 3.40 -5.53
CA VAL A 13 7.89 3.47 -4.14
C VAL A 13 6.72 4.42 -4.08
N LEU A 14 5.61 3.94 -3.52
CA LEU A 14 4.35 4.69 -3.52
C LEU A 14 3.88 4.91 -2.10
N LEU A 15 3.70 6.17 -1.74
CA LEU A 15 3.15 6.54 -0.44
C LEU A 15 1.65 6.70 -0.58
N VAL A 16 0.90 5.90 0.18
CA VAL A 16 -0.55 5.94 0.13
C VAL A 16 -1.07 6.47 1.45
N THR A 17 -1.62 7.69 1.43
CA THR A 17 -2.21 8.28 2.62
C THR A 17 -3.63 7.80 2.79
N GLY A 18 -4.09 7.71 4.03
CA GLY A 18 -5.42 7.19 4.29
C GLY A 18 -5.55 5.73 3.89
N ALA A 19 -4.46 4.98 3.97
CA ALA A 19 -4.40 3.63 3.41
C ALA A 19 -5.29 2.63 4.15
N GLY A 20 -5.74 2.97 5.34
CA GLY A 20 -6.57 2.06 6.12
C GLY A 20 -8.04 2.09 5.74
N ASP A 21 -8.48 3.00 4.89
CA ASP A 21 -9.88 3.20 4.59
C ASP A 21 -10.17 3.25 3.10
N GLY A 22 -11.29 2.67 2.72
CA GLY A 22 -11.97 2.86 1.44
C GLY A 22 -11.03 2.89 0.23
N ILE A 23 -11.05 4.01 -0.47
CA ILE A 23 -10.30 4.17 -1.71
C ILE A 23 -8.79 4.03 -1.50
N GLY A 24 -8.29 4.57 -0.39
CA GLY A 24 -6.87 4.46 -0.09
C GLY A 24 -6.43 3.02 0.09
N LYS A 25 -7.24 2.24 0.80
CA LYS A 25 -6.97 0.83 1.00
C LYS A 25 -6.93 0.07 -0.32
N GLU A 26 -7.93 0.30 -1.16
CA GLU A 26 -8.00 -0.41 -2.44
C GLU A 26 -6.87 0.00 -3.35
N ALA A 27 -6.51 1.29 -3.34
CA ALA A 27 -5.40 1.75 -4.15
C ALA A 27 -4.09 1.10 -3.71
N ALA A 28 -3.87 0.99 -2.40
CA ALA A 28 -2.65 0.37 -1.89
C ALA A 28 -2.54 -1.07 -2.35
N ILE A 29 -3.62 -1.83 -2.24
CA ILE A 29 -3.63 -3.23 -2.64
C ILE A 29 -3.39 -3.37 -4.14
N SER A 30 -4.04 -2.52 -4.93
CA SER A 30 -3.89 -2.56 -6.38
C SER A 30 -2.46 -2.25 -6.80
N PHE A 31 -1.88 -1.18 -6.23
CA PHE A 31 -0.51 -0.81 -6.58
C PHE A 31 0.48 -1.90 -6.18
N ALA A 32 0.24 -2.55 -5.04
CA ALA A 32 1.09 -3.63 -4.60
C ALA A 32 1.06 -4.80 -5.57
N LYS A 33 -0.14 -5.12 -6.08
CA LYS A 33 -0.28 -6.22 -7.04
C LYS A 33 0.46 -5.93 -8.34
N HIS A 34 0.70 -4.66 -8.65
CA HIS A 34 1.44 -4.27 -9.84
C HIS A 34 2.93 -4.10 -9.57
N GLY A 35 3.40 -4.60 -8.45
CA GLY A 35 4.82 -4.64 -8.16
C GLY A 35 5.37 -3.46 -7.39
N GLY A 36 4.54 -2.50 -7.01
CA GLY A 36 5.00 -1.33 -6.28
C GLY A 36 5.42 -1.66 -4.86
N GLN A 37 6.39 -0.90 -4.36
CA GLN A 37 6.74 -0.93 -2.95
C GLN A 37 5.84 0.10 -2.26
N ILE A 38 4.97 -0.35 -1.37
CA ILE A 38 3.95 0.50 -0.80
C ILE A 38 4.35 0.96 0.59
N ILE A 39 4.12 2.23 0.87
CA ILE A 39 4.23 2.77 2.22
C ILE A 39 2.82 3.17 2.64
N LEU A 40 2.32 2.50 3.67
CA LEU A 40 0.96 2.73 4.17
C LEU A 40 1.02 3.80 5.25
N LEU A 41 0.40 4.94 5.00
CA LEU A 41 0.41 6.05 5.94
C LEU A 41 -1.01 6.30 6.43
N GLY A 42 -1.18 6.38 7.73
CA GLY A 42 -2.48 6.66 8.31
C GLY A 42 -2.40 6.82 9.81
N ARG A 43 -3.53 7.17 10.41
CA ARG A 43 -3.60 7.45 11.84
C ARG A 43 -3.95 6.25 12.70
N THR A 44 -4.59 5.25 12.12
CA THR A 44 -5.09 4.10 12.86
C THR A 44 -4.25 2.88 12.55
N LYS A 45 -3.38 2.51 13.47
CA LYS A 45 -2.44 1.43 13.26
C LYS A 45 -3.14 0.12 12.92
N GLU A 46 -4.24 -0.20 13.60
CA GLU A 46 -4.94 -1.46 13.38
C GLU A 46 -5.46 -1.58 11.96
N LYS A 47 -5.94 -0.47 11.40
CA LYS A 47 -6.42 -0.48 10.03
C LYS A 47 -5.29 -0.68 9.04
N LEU A 48 -4.15 -0.05 9.31
CA LEU A 48 -2.98 -0.21 8.44
C LEU A 48 -2.47 -1.64 8.48
N GLU A 49 -2.50 -2.27 9.65
CA GLU A 49 -2.06 -3.65 9.78
C GLU A 49 -2.94 -4.61 9.01
N LYS A 50 -4.24 -4.34 8.95
CA LYS A 50 -5.13 -5.17 8.15
C LYS A 50 -4.80 -5.09 6.68
N VAL A 51 -4.51 -3.89 6.19
CA VAL A 51 -4.12 -3.71 4.79
C VAL A 51 -2.78 -4.37 4.53
N TYR A 52 -1.86 -4.23 5.47
CA TYR A 52 -0.56 -4.88 5.39
C TYR A 52 -0.73 -6.40 5.18
N ASP A 53 -1.58 -7.01 6.01
CA ASP A 53 -1.80 -8.45 5.91
C ASP A 53 -2.42 -8.81 4.57
N GLN A 54 -3.37 -8.03 4.10
CA GLN A 54 -4.01 -8.30 2.82
C GLN A 54 -3.02 -8.22 1.67
N ILE A 55 -2.11 -7.24 1.71
CA ILE A 55 -1.10 -7.12 0.67
C ILE A 55 -0.16 -8.31 0.71
N CYS A 56 0.26 -8.72 1.89
CA CYS A 56 1.16 -9.87 2.02
C CYS A 56 0.50 -11.15 1.52
N GLU A 57 -0.81 -11.29 1.75
CA GLU A 57 -1.53 -12.47 1.28
C GLU A 57 -1.59 -12.58 -0.23
N THR A 58 -1.44 -11.47 -0.94
CA THR A 58 -1.46 -11.50 -2.41
C THR A 58 -0.13 -11.96 -2.99
N GLY A 59 0.89 -12.12 -2.15
CA GLY A 59 2.22 -12.46 -2.63
C GLY A 59 3.03 -11.27 -3.08
N ALA A 60 2.50 -10.05 -2.91
CA ALA A 60 3.21 -8.85 -3.27
C ALA A 60 4.30 -8.54 -2.24
N ARG A 61 5.13 -7.53 -2.55
CA ARG A 61 6.16 -7.10 -1.61
C ARG A 61 5.55 -6.65 -0.30
N GLU A 62 6.23 -6.95 0.77
CA GLU A 62 5.82 -6.49 2.09
C GLU A 62 5.83 -4.97 2.14
N PRO A 63 4.71 -4.33 2.48
CA PRO A 63 4.68 -2.88 2.57
C PRO A 63 5.28 -2.38 3.86
N ALA A 64 5.58 -1.08 3.93
CA ALA A 64 5.97 -0.43 5.16
C ALA A 64 4.77 0.28 5.75
N ILE A 65 4.75 0.43 7.07
CA ILE A 65 3.67 1.13 7.76
C ILE A 65 4.25 2.35 8.45
N VAL A 66 3.60 3.50 8.22
CA VAL A 66 3.91 4.72 8.96
C VAL A 66 2.63 5.17 9.63
N ASN A 67 2.56 4.95 10.94
CA ASN A 67 1.37 5.31 11.72
C ASN A 67 1.56 6.71 12.26
N LYS A 68 1.05 7.70 11.53
CA LYS A 68 1.27 9.07 11.89
C LYS A 68 0.11 9.94 11.45
N ASP A 69 -0.17 10.97 12.23
CA ASP A 69 -1.17 11.96 11.89
C ASP A 69 -0.47 13.18 11.33
N LEU A 70 -0.65 13.42 10.05
CA LEU A 70 0.04 14.53 9.39
C LEU A 70 -0.44 15.89 9.85
N THR A 71 -1.59 15.94 10.52
CA THR A 71 -2.10 17.22 10.99
C THR A 71 -1.43 17.71 12.26
N THR A 72 -0.56 16.90 12.84
CA THR A 72 0.11 17.24 14.09
C THR A 72 1.59 17.50 13.93
N LEU A 73 1.99 17.97 12.80
CA LEU A 73 3.40 18.25 12.55
C LEU A 73 3.98 19.42 13.36
#